data_038175de08231770f3dc0d33ac7bae7c
#
_entry.id   038175de08231770f3dc0d33ac7bae7c
#
_cell.length_a   1.000
_cell.length_b   1.000
_cell.length_c   1.000
_cell.angle_alpha   90.00
_cell.angle_beta   90.00
_cell.angle_gamma   90.00
#
_symmetry.space_group_name_H-M   'P 1'
#
loop_
_entity.id
_entity.type
_entity.pdbx_description
1 polymer ?
#
loop_
_entity_poly.entity_id
_entity_poly.type
_entity_poly.pdbx_seq_one_letter_code
_entity_poly.pdbx_strand_id
1 'polypeptide(L)'
;MSDNANPALRRIADHLLDHLHEVEALLAGAEPMPDEWHGRQVTLDADWARFTEPDFDEACSRLRRLARCYLLRYGTAGPASWDAPQGEAWTLRQIAGHVAEVTYYAEQVGSLI
;
A
#
# COMPACT_ATOMS: atom_id res chain seq x y z
N MET A 1 -8.38 20.51 -6.59
CA MET A 1 -7.49 19.55 -5.93
C MET A 1 -6.11 20.14 -5.77
N SER A 2 -5.40 19.74 -4.74
CA SER A 2 -4.03 20.17 -4.60
C SER A 2 -3.16 19.50 -5.65
N ASP A 3 -2.05 20.15 -6.03
CA ASP A 3 -1.11 19.64 -7.02
C ASP A 3 -0.44 18.33 -6.56
N ASN A 4 -0.52 18.01 -5.25
CA ASN A 4 0.07 16.81 -4.66
C ASN A 4 -0.88 15.61 -4.62
N ALA A 5 -2.14 15.77 -5.04
CA ALA A 5 -3.15 14.72 -4.86
C ALA A 5 -2.79 13.44 -5.63
N ASN A 6 -2.40 13.56 -6.90
CA ASN A 6 -2.11 12.39 -7.72
C ASN A 6 -0.88 11.62 -7.24
N PRO A 7 0.30 12.25 -7.02
CA PRO A 7 1.45 11.51 -6.50
C PRO A 7 1.21 10.95 -5.11
N ALA A 8 0.49 11.66 -4.23
CA ALA A 8 0.16 11.14 -2.91
C ALA A 8 -0.72 9.89 -2.99
N LEU A 9 -1.75 9.92 -3.82
CA LEU A 9 -2.65 8.77 -4.01
C LEU A 9 -1.91 7.58 -4.63
N ARG A 10 -1.02 7.84 -5.58
CA ARG A 10 -0.20 6.79 -6.19
C ARG A 10 0.70 6.12 -5.14
N ARG A 11 1.32 6.93 -4.27
CA ARG A 11 2.19 6.41 -3.20
C ARG A 11 1.42 5.55 -2.22
N ILE A 12 0.24 5.98 -1.82
CA ILE A 12 -0.61 5.20 -0.93
C ILE A 12 -0.98 3.86 -1.59
N ALA A 13 -1.41 3.89 -2.85
CA ALA A 13 -1.79 2.69 -3.57
C ALA A 13 -0.62 1.72 -3.71
N ASP A 14 0.57 2.22 -4.05
CA ASP A 14 1.77 1.40 -4.20
C ASP A 14 2.16 0.76 -2.87
N HIS A 15 2.10 1.53 -1.78
CA HIS A 15 2.38 1.04 -0.44
C HIS A 15 1.44 -0.11 -0.05
N LEU A 16 0.15 0.09 -0.28
CA LEU A 16 -0.85 -0.94 0.02
C LEU A 16 -0.66 -2.18 -0.84
N LEU A 17 -0.36 -1.98 -2.13
CA LEU A 17 -0.16 -3.09 -3.06
C LEU A 17 1.07 -3.92 -2.68
N ASP A 18 2.19 -3.27 -2.35
CA ASP A 18 3.41 -3.95 -1.98
C ASP A 18 3.21 -4.86 -0.77
N HIS A 19 2.61 -4.33 0.29
CA HIS A 19 2.38 -5.12 1.49
C HIS A 19 1.30 -6.17 1.31
N LEU A 20 0.30 -5.93 0.47
CA LEU A 20 -0.67 -6.97 0.14
C LEU A 20 0.01 -8.14 -0.55
N HIS A 21 0.91 -7.87 -1.50
CA HIS A 21 1.71 -8.90 -2.15
C HIS A 21 2.53 -9.67 -1.11
N GLU A 22 3.15 -8.97 -0.16
CA GLU A 22 3.92 -9.59 0.91
C GLU A 22 3.05 -10.55 1.74
N VAL A 23 1.86 -10.11 2.13
CA VAL A 23 0.90 -10.94 2.88
C VAL A 23 0.54 -12.20 2.09
N GLU A 24 0.23 -12.04 0.80
CA GLU A 24 -0.12 -13.18 -0.06
C GLU A 24 1.02 -14.17 -0.18
N ALA A 25 2.25 -13.68 -0.36
CA ALA A 25 3.42 -14.54 -0.46
C ALA A 25 3.66 -15.31 0.84
N LEU A 26 3.58 -14.65 1.99
CA LEU A 26 3.78 -15.28 3.29
C LEU A 26 2.72 -16.36 3.57
N LEU A 27 1.46 -16.07 3.25
CA LEU A 27 0.38 -17.06 3.44
C LEU A 27 0.54 -18.26 2.51
N ALA A 28 1.12 -18.07 1.35
CA ALA A 28 1.38 -19.15 0.40
C ALA A 28 2.68 -19.92 0.70
N GLY A 29 3.45 -19.50 1.69
CA GLY A 29 4.76 -20.06 1.97
C GLY A 29 5.80 -19.74 0.92
N ALA A 30 5.61 -18.63 0.20
CA ALA A 30 6.50 -18.18 -0.87
C ALA A 30 7.34 -16.98 -0.40
N GLU A 31 8.42 -16.72 -1.11
CA GLU A 31 9.24 -15.55 -0.85
C GLU A 31 8.66 -14.34 -1.58
N PRO A 32 8.47 -13.20 -0.88
CA PRO A 32 7.97 -12.00 -1.55
C PRO A 32 8.96 -11.47 -2.59
N MET A 33 8.44 -10.84 -3.64
CA MET A 33 9.26 -10.13 -4.61
C MET A 33 9.92 -8.91 -3.96
N PRO A 34 11.13 -8.54 -4.38
CA PRO A 34 11.76 -7.32 -3.85
C PRO A 34 10.94 -6.09 -4.19
N ASP A 35 10.85 -5.18 -3.24
CA ASP A 35 10.19 -3.90 -3.44
C ASP A 35 11.16 -2.90 -4.06
N GLU A 36 10.84 -2.40 -5.25
CA GLU A 36 11.66 -1.43 -5.95
C GLU A 36 11.08 0.00 -5.89
N TRP A 37 9.81 0.13 -5.53
CA TRP A 37 9.12 1.41 -5.61
C TRP A 37 8.58 1.92 -4.28
N HIS A 38 8.32 1.02 -3.34
CA HIS A 38 7.78 1.36 -2.03
C HIS A 38 8.74 2.30 -1.29
N GLY A 39 8.24 3.38 -0.76
CA GLY A 39 9.07 4.34 -0.04
C GLY A 39 9.92 5.25 -0.92
N ARG A 40 10.00 5.03 -2.22
CA ARG A 40 10.69 5.94 -3.12
C ARG A 40 9.91 7.24 -3.29
N GLN A 41 10.62 8.34 -3.30
CA GLN A 41 10.01 9.66 -3.49
C GLN A 41 10.05 10.10 -4.96
N VAL A 42 10.31 9.17 -5.86
CA VAL A 42 10.34 9.43 -7.29
C VAL A 42 8.94 9.73 -7.79
N THR A 43 8.83 10.78 -8.58
CA THR A 43 7.59 11.10 -9.28
C THR A 43 7.77 10.84 -10.77
N LEU A 44 6.65 10.57 -11.44
CA LEU A 44 6.59 10.33 -12.87
C LEU A 44 5.84 11.48 -13.53
N ASP A 45 6.08 11.69 -14.83
CA ASP A 45 5.38 12.73 -15.56
C ASP A 45 3.86 12.64 -15.40
N ALA A 46 3.32 11.41 -15.37
CA ALA A 46 1.89 11.19 -15.18
C ALA A 46 1.36 11.73 -13.85
N ASP A 47 2.21 11.81 -12.82
CA ASP A 47 1.81 12.34 -11.50
C ASP A 47 1.47 13.83 -11.56
N TRP A 48 2.05 14.56 -12.51
CA TRP A 48 1.89 15.99 -12.65
C TRP A 48 0.99 16.36 -13.83
N ALA A 49 0.43 15.36 -14.52
CA ALA A 49 -0.56 15.59 -15.55
C ALA A 49 -1.85 16.14 -14.93
N ARG A 50 -2.70 16.74 -15.78
CA ARG A 50 -4.00 17.23 -15.32
C ARG A 50 -4.76 16.11 -14.61
N PHE A 51 -5.17 16.38 -13.38
CA PHE A 51 -5.88 15.43 -12.53
C PHE A 51 -7.32 15.87 -12.38
N THR A 52 -8.22 15.11 -12.99
CA THR A 52 -9.64 15.44 -13.07
C THR A 52 -10.45 14.74 -11.96
N GLU A 53 -11.73 15.10 -11.80
CA GLU A 53 -12.59 14.39 -10.86
C GLU A 53 -12.73 12.90 -11.18
N PRO A 54 -12.90 12.47 -12.45
CA PRO A 54 -12.87 11.04 -12.76
C PRO A 54 -11.57 10.34 -12.36
N ASP A 55 -10.43 11.00 -12.50
CA ASP A 55 -9.14 10.45 -12.05
C ASP A 55 -9.13 10.25 -10.53
N PHE A 56 -9.68 11.21 -9.80
CA PHE A 56 -9.81 11.11 -8.34
C PHE A 56 -10.75 9.98 -7.94
N ASP A 57 -11.90 9.86 -8.61
CA ASP A 57 -12.87 8.80 -8.33
C ASP A 57 -12.26 7.42 -8.58
N GLU A 58 -11.48 7.26 -9.65
CA GLU A 58 -10.79 6.01 -9.95
C GLU A 58 -9.76 5.69 -8.87
N ALA A 59 -8.96 6.69 -8.46
CA ALA A 59 -7.97 6.49 -7.41
C ALA A 59 -8.64 6.06 -6.09
N CYS A 60 -9.72 6.71 -5.70
CA CYS A 60 -10.47 6.34 -4.50
C CYS A 60 -11.05 4.93 -4.60
N SER A 61 -11.58 4.56 -5.75
CA SER A 61 -12.09 3.21 -6.00
C SER A 61 -10.99 2.17 -5.83
N ARG A 62 -9.79 2.45 -6.36
CA ARG A 62 -8.63 1.56 -6.23
C ARG A 62 -8.24 1.38 -4.77
N LEU A 63 -8.16 2.48 -4.02
CA LEU A 63 -7.81 2.43 -2.60
C LEU A 63 -8.83 1.64 -1.78
N ARG A 64 -10.13 1.84 -2.06
CA ARG A 64 -11.19 1.10 -1.35
C ARG A 64 -11.09 -0.40 -1.62
N ARG A 65 -10.80 -0.78 -2.87
CA ARG A 65 -10.66 -2.20 -3.22
C ARG A 65 -9.43 -2.82 -2.57
N LEU A 66 -8.31 -2.10 -2.53
CA LEU A 66 -7.12 -2.56 -1.82
C LEU A 66 -7.39 -2.74 -0.33
N ALA A 67 -8.02 -1.76 0.31
CA ALA A 67 -8.37 -1.85 1.72
C ALA A 67 -9.30 -3.03 1.98
N ARG A 68 -10.27 -3.26 1.10
CA ARG A 68 -11.19 -4.40 1.22
C ARG A 68 -10.44 -5.72 1.13
N CYS A 69 -9.44 -5.82 0.26
CA CYS A 69 -8.63 -7.03 0.14
C CYS A 69 -7.90 -7.35 1.45
N TYR A 70 -7.36 -6.36 2.14
CA TYR A 70 -6.76 -6.56 3.45
C TYR A 70 -7.76 -7.13 4.44
N LEU A 71 -8.95 -6.54 4.53
CA LEU A 71 -9.98 -7.01 5.45
C LEU A 71 -10.37 -8.46 5.18
N LEU A 72 -10.57 -8.79 3.90
CA LEU A 72 -10.94 -10.14 3.51
C LEU A 72 -9.82 -11.15 3.80
N ARG A 73 -8.59 -10.77 3.48
CA ARG A 73 -7.46 -11.69 3.67
C ARG A 73 -7.17 -11.92 5.15
N TYR A 74 -7.13 -10.89 5.97
CA TYR A 74 -6.89 -11.06 7.40
C TYR A 74 -8.03 -11.81 8.08
N GLY A 75 -9.27 -11.54 7.69
CA GLY A 75 -10.42 -12.26 8.21
C GLY A 75 -10.37 -13.76 7.86
N THR A 76 -9.95 -14.08 6.64
CA THR A 76 -9.87 -15.47 6.18
C THR A 76 -8.70 -16.21 6.82
N ALA A 77 -7.56 -15.54 7.01
CA ALA A 77 -6.37 -16.15 7.60
C ALA A 77 -6.59 -16.55 9.07
N GLY A 78 -7.42 -15.80 9.78
CA GLY A 78 -7.72 -16.06 11.18
C GLY A 78 -6.66 -15.53 12.15
N PRO A 79 -7.05 -15.29 13.42
CA PRO A 79 -6.17 -14.66 14.40
C PRO A 79 -4.88 -15.44 14.69
N ALA A 80 -4.94 -16.77 14.65
CA ALA A 80 -3.75 -17.60 14.93
C ALA A 80 -2.63 -17.37 13.93
N SER A 81 -2.98 -17.05 12.67
CA SER A 81 -1.97 -16.79 11.62
C SER A 81 -1.33 -15.41 11.76
N TRP A 82 -1.99 -14.48 12.47
CA TRP A 82 -1.51 -13.11 12.56
C TRP A 82 -0.18 -12.96 13.30
N ASP A 83 0.07 -13.85 14.27
CA ASP A 83 1.28 -13.82 15.09
C ASP A 83 2.24 -14.96 14.77
N ALA A 84 1.93 -15.77 13.76
CA ALA A 84 2.77 -16.89 13.37
C ALA A 84 4.14 -16.38 12.89
N PRO A 85 5.24 -16.93 13.43
CA PRO A 85 6.58 -16.52 13.00
C PRO A 85 6.81 -16.80 11.51
N GLN A 86 7.46 -15.85 10.83
CA GLN A 86 7.77 -15.94 9.40
C GLN A 86 9.29 -15.84 9.19
N GLY A 87 10.07 -16.56 10.00
CA GLY A 87 11.52 -16.43 9.98
C GLY A 87 11.93 -15.03 10.41
N GLU A 88 12.72 -14.34 9.59
CA GLU A 88 13.14 -12.97 9.86
C GLU A 88 12.14 -11.93 9.33
N ALA A 89 11.15 -12.37 8.56
CA ALA A 89 10.13 -11.48 8.03
C ALA A 89 9.14 -11.05 9.12
N TRP A 90 8.44 -9.94 8.87
CA TRP A 90 7.40 -9.49 9.77
C TRP A 90 6.24 -10.49 9.82
N THR A 91 5.60 -10.56 10.98
CA THR A 91 4.32 -11.29 11.11
C THR A 91 3.22 -10.52 10.39
N LEU A 92 2.11 -11.19 10.12
CA LEU A 92 0.96 -10.52 9.51
C LEU A 92 0.47 -9.34 10.36
N ARG A 93 0.51 -9.47 11.70
CA ARG A 93 0.11 -8.38 12.60
C ARG A 93 1.05 -7.16 12.46
N GLN A 94 2.35 -7.40 12.34
CA GLN A 94 3.32 -6.33 12.15
C GLN A 94 3.11 -5.61 10.81
N ILE A 95 2.81 -6.36 9.75
CA ILE A 95 2.50 -5.78 8.45
C ILE A 95 1.26 -4.89 8.55
N ALA A 96 0.20 -5.35 9.22
CA ALA A 96 -1.02 -4.57 9.40
C ALA A 96 -0.75 -3.25 10.12
N GLY A 97 0.08 -3.29 11.17
CA GLY A 97 0.48 -2.08 11.89
C GLY A 97 1.23 -1.09 11.01
N HIS A 98 2.13 -1.61 10.18
CA HIS A 98 2.89 -0.78 9.24
C HIS A 98 1.99 -0.17 8.15
N VAL A 99 1.06 -0.95 7.61
CA VAL A 99 0.11 -0.47 6.62
C VAL A 99 -0.75 0.66 7.16
N ALA A 100 -1.08 0.64 8.46
CA ALA A 100 -1.84 1.71 9.09
C ALA A 100 -1.11 3.06 9.10
N GLU A 101 0.20 3.07 8.83
CA GLU A 101 1.01 4.29 8.75
C GLU A 101 1.00 4.93 7.35
N VAL A 102 0.05 4.56 6.53
CA VAL A 102 0.00 4.99 5.12
C VAL A 102 0.01 6.51 4.93
N THR A 103 -0.52 7.27 5.87
CA THR A 103 -0.50 8.73 5.80
C THR A 103 0.92 9.30 5.82
N TYR A 104 1.84 8.64 6.51
CA TYR A 104 3.24 9.04 6.50
C TYR A 104 3.80 9.10 5.08
N TYR A 105 3.49 8.10 4.27
CA TYR A 105 3.98 8.03 2.89
C TYR A 105 3.37 9.11 2.01
N ALA A 106 2.11 9.45 2.25
CA ALA A 106 1.47 10.55 1.54
C ALA A 106 2.13 11.89 1.89
N GLU A 107 2.49 12.10 3.15
CA GLU A 107 3.18 13.31 3.60
C GLU A 107 4.58 13.41 3.01
N GLN A 108 5.28 12.30 2.81
CA GLN A 108 6.60 12.29 2.18
C GLN A 108 6.54 12.82 0.74
N VAL A 109 5.49 12.49 0.00
CA VAL A 109 5.30 13.03 -1.34
C VAL A 109 5.07 14.53 -1.28
N GLY A 110 4.30 15.00 -0.32
CA GLY A 110 4.04 16.42 -0.12
C GLY A 110 5.31 17.24 0.10
N SER A 111 6.31 16.66 0.73
CA SER A 111 7.57 17.34 1.02
C SER A 111 8.47 17.54 -0.19
N LEU A 112 8.15 16.91 -1.33
CA LEU A 112 8.92 17.03 -2.57
C LEU A 112 8.55 18.27 -3.38
N ILE A 113 7.57 19.01 -2.94
CA ILE A 113 7.02 20.18 -3.65
C ILE A 113 7.22 21.45 -2.83
#